data_8bd669402e9e98a33f1898dcc58be894
#
_entry.id   8bd669402e9e98a33f1898dcc58be894
#
_cell.length_a   1.000
_cell.length_b   1.000
_cell.length_c   1.000
_cell.angle_alpha   90.00
_cell.angle_beta   90.00
_cell.angle_gamma   90.00
#
_symmetry.space_group_name_H-M   'P 1'
#
loop_
_entity.id
_entity.type
_entity.pdbx_description
1 polymer ?
#
loop_
_entity_poly.entity_id
_entity_poly.type
_entity_poly.pdbx_seq_one_letter_code
_entity_poly.pdbx_strand_id
1 'polypeptide(L)'
;DLVASGTNAAEATRMATDAVGLGKGALAALLQVFPLLRDQPLIGLTEKIIGHDGPMLLRIGTDAAFVTHTRAGWLASGLPVSALLKLLRTPRLVESVRAEPLDPDHVEETVRQRFDGKFHRAQKPLDVITWELVSDVMRDMKLQRQGDLTFQLRRFPNFPMLAGVGPLDVQLAAICARMPQSISELLRAFPKHEQDVLRFVVLCVVSGLAKVIPGGPVAAGAVASPRAAQ
;
A
#
# COMPACT_ATOMS: atom_id res chain seq x y z
N ASP A 1 25.62 -23.13 -30.86
CA ASP A 1 24.48 -22.25 -30.57
C ASP A 1 23.71 -22.66 -29.32
N LEU A 2 24.28 -22.41 -28.16
CA LEU A 2 23.66 -22.71 -26.86
C LEU A 2 24.22 -21.76 -25.76
N VAL A 3 24.06 -20.45 -25.95
CA VAL A 3 24.49 -19.43 -24.94
C VAL A 3 23.48 -18.29 -24.77
N ALA A 4 22.20 -18.48 -25.10
CA ALA A 4 21.21 -17.39 -24.99
C ALA A 4 20.11 -17.58 -23.90
N SER A 5 20.17 -18.62 -23.07
CA SER A 5 19.09 -18.91 -22.10
C SER A 5 19.38 -18.53 -20.65
N GLY A 6 20.58 -18.05 -20.33
CA GLY A 6 20.97 -17.76 -18.95
C GLY A 6 20.62 -16.36 -18.43
N THR A 7 20.44 -15.39 -19.31
CA THR A 7 20.26 -13.97 -18.94
C THR A 7 18.82 -13.64 -18.51
N ASN A 8 17.83 -14.34 -19.06
CA ASN A 8 16.41 -14.05 -18.74
C ASN A 8 15.96 -14.54 -17.36
N ALA A 9 16.55 -15.61 -16.84
CA ALA A 9 16.17 -16.14 -15.52
C ALA A 9 16.70 -15.24 -14.38
N ALA A 10 17.90 -14.71 -14.51
CA ALA A 10 18.52 -13.82 -13.53
C ALA A 10 17.86 -12.42 -13.53
N GLU A 11 17.46 -11.92 -14.69
CA GLU A 11 16.69 -10.68 -14.83
C GLU A 11 15.26 -10.84 -14.33
N ALA A 12 14.60 -11.95 -14.65
CA ALA A 12 13.28 -12.29 -14.11
C ALA A 12 13.33 -12.46 -12.57
N THR A 13 14.41 -13.06 -12.05
CA THR A 13 14.62 -13.18 -10.60
C THR A 13 14.94 -11.82 -9.95
N ARG A 14 15.70 -10.94 -10.59
CA ARG A 14 15.93 -9.57 -10.11
C ARG A 14 14.66 -8.73 -10.17
N MET A 15 13.87 -8.80 -11.24
CA MET A 15 12.55 -8.16 -11.31
C MET A 15 11.57 -8.73 -10.28
N ALA A 16 11.63 -10.02 -9.96
CA ALA A 16 10.84 -10.62 -8.88
C ALA A 16 11.32 -10.20 -7.49
N THR A 17 12.59 -9.85 -7.31
CA THR A 17 13.13 -9.40 -6.01
C THR A 17 12.80 -7.93 -5.73
N ASP A 18 12.56 -7.11 -6.76
CA ASP A 18 11.99 -5.76 -6.65
C ASP A 18 10.46 -5.76 -6.58
N ALA A 19 9.84 -6.93 -6.70
CA ALA A 19 8.41 -7.10 -6.68
C ALA A 19 7.88 -7.04 -5.26
N VAL A 20 7.10 -6.01 -5.03
CA VAL A 20 5.99 -5.99 -4.07
C VAL A 20 6.41 -6.18 -2.60
N GLY A 21 6.92 -5.14 -2.04
CA GLY A 21 6.91 -5.03 -0.60
C GLY A 21 6.73 -3.57 -0.24
N LEU A 22 5.59 -3.20 0.30
CA LEU A 22 5.50 -2.04 1.15
C LEU A 22 6.57 -2.28 2.24
N GLY A 23 7.76 -1.73 2.09
CA GLY A 23 8.81 -1.89 3.08
C GLY A 23 8.35 -1.27 4.40
N LYS A 24 8.61 -1.93 5.53
CA LYS A 24 8.34 -1.38 6.88
C LYS A 24 8.78 0.08 6.99
N GLY A 25 9.89 0.45 6.36
CA GLY A 25 10.41 1.82 6.33
C GLY A 25 9.50 2.81 5.58
N ALA A 26 8.84 2.39 4.49
CA ALA A 26 7.98 3.28 3.72
C ALA A 26 6.70 3.65 4.49
N LEU A 27 6.07 2.66 5.14
CA LEU A 27 4.89 2.92 5.97
C LEU A 27 5.27 3.75 7.21
N ALA A 28 6.38 3.43 7.88
CA ALA A 28 6.84 4.21 9.02
C ALA A 28 7.10 5.68 8.66
N ALA A 29 7.75 5.95 7.52
CA ALA A 29 7.96 7.30 7.02
C ALA A 29 6.64 8.01 6.69
N LEU A 30 5.69 7.29 6.06
CA LEU A 30 4.35 7.83 5.78
C LEU A 30 3.64 8.23 7.08
N LEU A 31 3.68 7.38 8.11
CA LEU A 31 3.04 7.64 9.40
C LEU A 31 3.70 8.76 10.21
N GLN A 32 4.96 9.08 9.93
CA GLN A 32 5.60 10.30 10.48
C GLN A 32 5.04 11.56 9.84
N VAL A 33 4.77 11.52 8.53
CA VAL A 33 4.21 12.65 7.78
C VAL A 33 2.71 12.80 8.01
N PHE A 34 1.99 11.68 8.17
CA PHE A 34 0.54 11.63 8.37
C PHE A 34 0.17 10.93 9.69
N PRO A 35 0.41 11.56 10.86
CA PRO A 35 0.21 10.90 12.16
C PRO A 35 -1.23 10.43 12.40
N LEU A 36 -2.24 11.12 11.86
CA LEU A 36 -3.65 10.73 11.98
C LEU A 36 -3.98 9.35 11.37
N LEU A 37 -3.12 8.84 10.48
CA LEU A 37 -3.31 7.50 9.92
C LEU A 37 -3.00 6.38 10.91
N ARG A 38 -2.26 6.65 11.99
CA ARG A 38 -1.91 5.64 13.00
C ARG A 38 -3.12 5.09 13.74
N ASP A 39 -4.14 5.94 13.90
CA ASP A 39 -5.36 5.59 14.63
C ASP A 39 -6.36 4.82 13.74
N GLN A 40 -5.98 4.53 12.47
CA GLN A 40 -6.83 3.79 11.56
C GLN A 40 -6.57 2.29 11.69
N PRO A 41 -7.55 1.48 12.11
CA PRO A 41 -7.38 0.03 12.31
C PRO A 41 -6.86 -0.69 11.06
N LEU A 42 -7.32 -0.27 9.87
CA LEU A 42 -6.87 -0.84 8.60
C LEU A 42 -5.38 -0.58 8.34
N ILE A 43 -4.86 0.58 8.74
CA ILE A 43 -3.42 0.87 8.62
C ILE A 43 -2.61 -0.04 9.55
N GLY A 44 -3.08 -0.22 10.80
CA GLY A 44 -2.46 -1.16 11.73
C GLY A 44 -2.49 -2.62 11.23
N LEU A 45 -3.56 -3.04 10.55
CA LEU A 45 -3.62 -4.35 9.88
C LEU A 45 -2.62 -4.43 8.74
N THR A 46 -2.53 -3.39 7.91
CA THR A 46 -1.57 -3.30 6.81
C THR A 46 -0.14 -3.42 7.33
N GLU A 47 0.18 -2.74 8.45
CA GLU A 47 1.50 -2.82 9.09
C GLU A 47 1.86 -4.26 9.52
N LYS A 48 0.90 -4.98 10.10
CA LYS A 48 1.08 -6.40 10.48
C LYS A 48 1.36 -7.28 9.25
N ILE A 49 0.60 -7.08 8.17
CA ILE A 49 0.75 -7.84 6.93
C ILE A 49 2.11 -7.60 6.29
N ILE A 50 2.52 -6.34 6.17
CA ILE A 50 3.80 -5.94 5.58
C ILE A 50 4.98 -6.39 6.41
N GLY A 51 4.79 -6.49 7.71
CA GLY A 51 5.81 -6.97 8.63
C GLY A 51 6.29 -8.38 8.33
N HIS A 52 5.62 -9.11 7.43
CA HIS A 52 5.89 -10.51 7.12
C HIS A 52 6.14 -10.70 5.62
N ASP A 53 7.27 -11.31 5.26
CA ASP A 53 7.68 -11.48 3.85
C ASP A 53 6.99 -12.66 3.14
N GLY A 54 6.23 -13.47 3.88
CA GLY A 54 5.57 -14.69 3.40
C GLY A 54 4.05 -14.58 3.33
N PRO A 55 3.40 -15.70 3.03
CA PRO A 55 1.95 -15.80 3.10
C PRO A 55 1.46 -15.76 4.54
N MET A 56 0.29 -15.15 4.74
CA MET A 56 -0.36 -15.02 6.05
C MET A 56 -1.83 -15.41 5.96
N LEU A 57 -2.29 -16.17 6.93
CA LEU A 57 -3.69 -16.40 7.19
C LEU A 57 -4.22 -15.33 8.15
N LEU A 58 -5.25 -14.62 7.73
CA LEU A 58 -5.91 -13.61 8.54
C LEU A 58 -7.28 -14.13 8.98
N ARG A 59 -7.49 -14.18 10.28
CA ARG A 59 -8.71 -14.69 10.91
C ARG A 59 -9.48 -13.61 11.59
N ILE A 60 -10.79 -13.72 11.52
CA ILE A 60 -11.74 -12.94 12.32
C ILE A 60 -12.46 -13.91 13.23
N GLY A 61 -12.22 -13.78 14.54
CA GLY A 61 -12.69 -14.78 15.52
C GLY A 61 -11.99 -16.13 15.31
N THR A 62 -12.79 -17.21 15.19
CA THR A 62 -12.29 -18.57 14.95
C THR A 62 -12.17 -18.90 13.47
N ASP A 63 -12.81 -18.12 12.60
CA ASP A 63 -12.91 -18.40 11.17
C ASP A 63 -11.79 -17.75 10.36
N ALA A 64 -11.39 -18.45 9.30
CA ALA A 64 -10.45 -17.87 8.34
C ALA A 64 -11.19 -16.91 7.41
N ALA A 65 -10.73 -15.66 7.36
CA ALA A 65 -11.33 -14.65 6.51
C ALA A 65 -10.65 -14.57 5.15
N PHE A 66 -9.31 -14.57 5.12
CA PHE A 66 -8.54 -14.45 3.89
C PHE A 66 -7.06 -14.84 4.10
N VAL A 67 -6.41 -15.11 2.99
CA VAL A 67 -4.95 -15.30 2.91
C VAL A 67 -4.36 -14.17 2.09
N THR A 68 -3.26 -13.60 2.57
CA THR A 68 -2.46 -12.63 1.82
C THR A 68 -1.10 -13.21 1.52
N HIS A 69 -0.55 -12.88 0.39
CA HIS A 69 0.85 -13.15 0.05
C HIS A 69 1.49 -11.86 -0.44
N THR A 70 2.15 -11.14 0.46
CA THR A 70 2.71 -9.81 0.20
C THR A 70 3.74 -9.83 -0.91
N ARG A 71 4.66 -10.79 -0.88
CA ARG A 71 5.72 -10.93 -1.89
C ARG A 71 5.16 -11.26 -3.28
N ALA A 72 4.15 -12.12 -3.35
CA ALA A 72 3.49 -12.47 -4.61
C ALA A 72 2.40 -11.47 -5.02
N GLY A 73 2.01 -10.55 -4.12
CA GLY A 73 1.10 -9.45 -4.42
C GLY A 73 -0.36 -9.84 -4.62
N TRP A 74 -0.86 -10.89 -3.95
CA TRP A 74 -2.25 -11.32 -4.06
C TRP A 74 -2.93 -11.51 -2.69
N LEU A 75 -4.24 -11.47 -2.74
CA LEU A 75 -5.13 -11.80 -1.64
C LEU A 75 -6.18 -12.79 -2.13
N ALA A 76 -6.48 -13.79 -1.31
CA ALA A 76 -7.51 -14.78 -1.57
C ALA A 76 -8.46 -14.93 -0.39
N SER A 77 -9.73 -15.17 -0.66
CA SER A 77 -10.75 -15.36 0.37
C SER A 77 -11.78 -16.39 -0.08
N GLY A 78 -12.33 -17.14 0.87
CA GLY A 78 -13.53 -17.94 0.66
C GLY A 78 -14.81 -17.11 0.58
N LEU A 79 -14.75 -15.83 0.97
CA LEU A 79 -15.85 -14.89 0.85
C LEU A 79 -15.80 -14.18 -0.53
N PRO A 80 -16.95 -13.78 -1.07
CA PRO A 80 -16.98 -12.84 -2.17
C PRO A 80 -16.20 -11.57 -1.79
N VAL A 81 -15.46 -10.99 -2.74
CA VAL A 81 -14.63 -9.82 -2.46
C VAL A 81 -15.44 -8.66 -1.90
N SER A 82 -16.67 -8.45 -2.39
CA SER A 82 -17.57 -7.42 -1.86
C SER A 82 -17.91 -7.64 -0.38
N ALA A 83 -18.07 -8.88 0.06
CA ALA A 83 -18.29 -9.21 1.47
C ALA A 83 -17.03 -8.98 2.31
N LEU A 84 -15.85 -9.38 1.78
CA LEU A 84 -14.57 -9.12 2.43
C LEU A 84 -14.29 -7.62 2.60
N LEU A 85 -14.49 -6.83 1.55
CA LEU A 85 -14.32 -5.37 1.61
C LEU A 85 -15.25 -4.75 2.65
N LYS A 86 -16.54 -5.18 2.68
CA LYS A 86 -17.51 -4.70 3.65
C LYS A 86 -17.09 -5.00 5.09
N LEU A 87 -16.52 -6.17 5.31
CA LEU A 87 -16.01 -6.63 6.59
C LEU A 87 -14.78 -5.82 7.03
N LEU A 88 -13.81 -5.62 6.13
CA LEU A 88 -12.59 -4.85 6.40
C LEU A 88 -12.83 -3.33 6.54
N ARG A 89 -13.99 -2.83 6.13
CA ARG A 89 -14.44 -1.45 6.38
C ARG A 89 -14.97 -1.23 7.80
N THR A 90 -15.19 -2.30 8.56
CA THR A 90 -15.74 -2.21 9.93
C THR A 90 -14.60 -2.18 10.95
N PRO A 91 -14.31 -1.04 11.60
CA PRO A 91 -13.13 -0.87 12.45
C PRO A 91 -12.99 -1.96 13.51
N ARG A 92 -14.06 -2.26 14.25
CA ARG A 92 -14.04 -3.29 15.30
C ARG A 92 -13.68 -4.68 14.79
N LEU A 93 -14.08 -5.03 13.56
CA LEU A 93 -13.73 -6.31 12.95
C LEU A 93 -12.25 -6.32 12.53
N VAL A 94 -11.76 -5.22 11.98
CA VAL A 94 -10.34 -5.09 11.60
C VAL A 94 -9.44 -5.19 12.83
N GLU A 95 -9.80 -4.57 13.94
CA GLU A 95 -9.07 -4.69 15.21
C GLU A 95 -9.01 -6.13 15.73
N SER A 96 -10.07 -6.92 15.49
CA SER A 96 -10.14 -8.33 15.90
C SER A 96 -9.37 -9.28 15.00
N VAL A 97 -8.86 -8.83 13.84
CA VAL A 97 -8.12 -9.66 12.90
C VAL A 97 -6.81 -10.15 13.52
N ARG A 98 -6.65 -11.46 13.54
CA ARG A 98 -5.41 -12.12 13.90
C ARG A 98 -4.69 -12.58 12.65
N ALA A 99 -3.39 -12.29 12.59
CA ALA A 99 -2.55 -12.67 11.48
C ALA A 99 -1.61 -13.81 11.93
N GLU A 100 -1.66 -14.91 11.21
CA GLU A 100 -0.85 -16.12 11.46
C GLU A 100 0.01 -16.37 10.23
N PRO A 101 1.34 -16.52 10.38
CA PRO A 101 2.20 -16.93 9.27
C PRO A 101 1.76 -18.29 8.71
N LEU A 102 1.81 -18.43 7.39
CA LEU A 102 1.62 -19.71 6.71
C LEU A 102 2.96 -20.18 6.12
N ASP A 103 3.16 -21.48 6.15
CA ASP A 103 4.25 -22.11 5.43
C ASP A 103 4.00 -21.95 3.92
N PRO A 104 4.93 -21.35 3.15
CA PRO A 104 4.80 -21.16 1.72
C PRO A 104 4.47 -22.46 0.96
N ASP A 105 5.02 -23.60 1.40
CA ASP A 105 4.84 -24.89 0.75
C ASP A 105 3.43 -25.49 0.99
N HIS A 106 2.71 -25.02 2.02
CA HIS A 106 1.39 -25.50 2.39
C HIS A 106 0.26 -24.52 2.11
N VAL A 107 0.53 -23.39 1.46
CA VAL A 107 -0.47 -22.34 1.19
C VAL A 107 -1.66 -22.87 0.40
N GLU A 108 -1.39 -23.56 -0.70
CA GLU A 108 -2.46 -24.06 -1.58
C GLU A 108 -3.35 -25.09 -0.88
N GLU A 109 -2.75 -25.98 -0.10
CA GLU A 109 -3.48 -26.96 0.68
C GLU A 109 -4.30 -26.29 1.78
N THR A 110 -3.72 -25.40 2.54
CA THR A 110 -4.41 -24.63 3.58
C THR A 110 -5.61 -23.88 3.00
N VAL A 111 -5.43 -23.24 1.86
CA VAL A 111 -6.48 -22.49 1.19
C VAL A 111 -7.59 -23.40 0.66
N ARG A 112 -7.21 -24.55 0.08
CA ARG A 112 -8.17 -25.56 -0.39
C ARG A 112 -9.03 -26.09 0.74
N GLN A 113 -8.40 -26.45 1.86
CA GLN A 113 -9.09 -26.97 3.03
C GLN A 113 -10.00 -25.93 3.71
N ARG A 114 -9.53 -24.68 3.81
CA ARG A 114 -10.24 -23.62 4.54
C ARG A 114 -11.33 -22.95 3.72
N PHE A 115 -11.18 -22.90 2.40
CA PHE A 115 -12.08 -22.17 1.51
C PHE A 115 -12.79 -23.05 0.47
N ASP A 116 -12.88 -24.35 0.71
CA ASP A 116 -13.56 -25.31 -0.17
C ASP A 116 -13.11 -25.21 -1.63
N GLY A 117 -11.84 -25.03 -1.88
CA GLY A 117 -11.29 -24.89 -3.23
C GLY A 117 -11.66 -23.59 -3.96
N LYS A 118 -12.33 -22.63 -3.30
CA LYS A 118 -12.70 -21.33 -3.90
C LYS A 118 -11.56 -20.33 -4.04
N PHE A 119 -10.35 -20.71 -3.65
CA PHE A 119 -9.16 -19.89 -3.65
C PHE A 119 -8.92 -19.11 -4.95
N HIS A 120 -8.90 -19.82 -6.09
CA HIS A 120 -8.62 -19.17 -7.37
C HIS A 120 -9.72 -18.19 -7.82
N ARG A 121 -10.96 -18.42 -7.40
CA ARG A 121 -12.10 -17.54 -7.74
C ARG A 121 -12.09 -16.24 -6.93
N ALA A 122 -11.51 -16.26 -5.73
CA ALA A 122 -11.45 -15.11 -4.84
C ALA A 122 -10.12 -14.35 -4.91
N GLN A 123 -9.15 -14.85 -5.69
CA GLN A 123 -7.84 -14.22 -5.82
C GLN A 123 -7.93 -12.86 -6.52
N LYS A 124 -7.38 -11.84 -5.89
CA LYS A 124 -7.27 -10.48 -6.46
C LYS A 124 -5.90 -9.87 -6.14
N PRO A 125 -5.40 -8.97 -6.99
CA PRO A 125 -4.19 -8.21 -6.70
C PRO A 125 -4.30 -7.46 -5.37
N LEU A 126 -3.30 -7.62 -4.53
CA LEU A 126 -3.29 -7.05 -3.18
C LEU A 126 -3.31 -5.51 -3.20
N ASP A 127 -2.61 -4.90 -4.15
CA ASP A 127 -2.59 -3.45 -4.35
C ASP A 127 -3.97 -2.88 -4.70
N VAL A 128 -4.75 -3.58 -5.53
CA VAL A 128 -6.11 -3.17 -5.89
C VAL A 128 -7.00 -3.16 -4.66
N ILE A 129 -6.99 -4.25 -3.88
CA ILE A 129 -7.79 -4.34 -2.66
C ILE A 129 -7.37 -3.30 -1.64
N THR A 130 -6.07 -3.13 -1.43
CA THR A 130 -5.55 -2.14 -0.48
C THR A 130 -5.93 -0.73 -0.91
N TRP A 131 -5.84 -0.42 -2.20
CA TRP A 131 -6.28 0.87 -2.74
C TRP A 131 -7.76 1.14 -2.44
N GLU A 132 -8.64 0.19 -2.74
CA GLU A 132 -10.09 0.33 -2.48
C GLU A 132 -10.38 0.56 -0.99
N LEU A 133 -9.76 -0.24 -0.11
CA LEU A 133 -9.96 -0.14 1.34
C LEU A 133 -9.45 1.19 1.91
N VAL A 134 -8.25 1.60 1.52
CA VAL A 134 -7.64 2.85 2.02
C VAL A 134 -8.37 4.07 1.44
N SER A 135 -8.83 4.00 0.18
CA SER A 135 -9.67 5.05 -0.40
C SER A 135 -10.94 5.29 0.42
N ASP A 136 -11.58 4.20 0.87
CA ASP A 136 -12.77 4.30 1.72
C ASP A 136 -12.47 4.95 3.09
N VAL A 137 -11.39 4.51 3.74
CA VAL A 137 -10.97 5.09 5.03
C VAL A 137 -10.69 6.58 4.90
N MET A 138 -10.09 7.00 3.79
CA MET A 138 -9.73 8.40 3.58
C MET A 138 -10.86 9.26 3.02
N ARG A 139 -12.00 8.69 2.64
CA ARG A 139 -13.09 9.44 1.97
C ARG A 139 -13.52 10.65 2.74
N ASP A 140 -13.71 10.50 4.06
CA ASP A 140 -14.22 11.53 4.96
C ASP A 140 -13.11 12.16 5.81
N MET A 141 -11.85 11.76 5.59
CA MET A 141 -10.71 12.29 6.32
C MET A 141 -10.15 13.54 5.64
N LYS A 142 -9.97 14.59 6.42
CA LYS A 142 -9.13 15.73 6.01
C LYS A 142 -7.69 15.43 6.37
N LEU A 143 -6.90 15.07 5.38
CA LEU A 143 -5.49 14.76 5.57
C LEU A 143 -4.70 16.02 5.95
N GLN A 144 -3.89 15.91 6.99
CA GLN A 144 -2.94 16.92 7.43
C GLN A 144 -1.56 16.31 7.48
N ARG A 145 -0.58 16.98 6.91
CA ARG A 145 0.81 16.52 6.90
C ARG A 145 1.67 17.27 7.91
N GLN A 146 2.60 16.54 8.51
CA GLN A 146 3.65 17.07 9.37
C GLN A 146 5.01 16.76 8.73
N GLY A 147 5.52 17.67 7.89
CA GLY A 147 6.76 17.46 7.17
C GLY A 147 6.58 17.13 5.69
N ASP A 148 7.59 16.52 5.11
CA ASP A 148 7.64 16.18 3.68
C ASP A 148 8.08 14.73 3.48
N LEU A 149 7.72 14.15 2.34
CA LEU A 149 8.06 12.79 1.95
C LEU A 149 8.41 12.80 0.48
N THR A 150 9.58 12.25 0.14
CA THR A 150 9.97 12.00 -1.25
C THR A 150 9.68 10.56 -1.61
N PHE A 151 8.99 10.34 -2.72
CA PHE A 151 8.61 9.02 -3.18
C PHE A 151 8.69 8.91 -4.70
N GLN A 152 8.71 7.70 -5.20
CA GLN A 152 8.67 7.38 -6.63
C GLN A 152 7.81 6.16 -6.85
N LEU A 153 7.00 6.14 -7.89
CA LEU A 153 6.27 4.93 -8.26
C LEU A 153 7.24 3.85 -8.73
N ARG A 154 7.10 2.66 -8.20
CA ARG A 154 7.80 1.45 -8.66
C ARG A 154 7.15 0.87 -9.89
N ARG A 155 5.83 0.97 -9.96
CA ARG A 155 5.01 0.54 -11.08
C ARG A 155 3.83 1.48 -11.26
N PHE A 156 3.35 1.58 -12.47
CA PHE A 156 2.18 2.37 -12.79
C PHE A 156 0.92 1.68 -12.24
N PRO A 157 0.01 2.40 -11.56
CA PRO A 157 -1.24 1.82 -11.07
C PRO A 157 -2.09 1.26 -12.23
N ASN A 158 -2.73 0.11 -12.01
CA ASN A 158 -3.68 -0.45 -12.96
C ASN A 158 -5.04 0.26 -12.82
N PHE A 159 -5.10 1.52 -13.25
CA PHE A 159 -6.28 2.37 -13.10
C PHE A 159 -7.60 1.74 -13.56
N PRO A 160 -7.68 0.95 -14.64
CA PRO A 160 -8.92 0.26 -15.01
C PRO A 160 -9.49 -0.66 -13.93
N MET A 161 -8.66 -1.13 -13.01
CA MET A 161 -9.08 -1.99 -11.90
C MET A 161 -9.36 -1.23 -10.60
N LEU A 162 -9.00 0.05 -10.53
CA LEU A 162 -9.10 0.87 -9.32
C LEU A 162 -10.37 1.70 -9.32
N ALA A 163 -11.11 1.68 -8.21
CA ALA A 163 -12.28 2.53 -8.04
C ALA A 163 -11.90 3.97 -7.65
N GLY A 164 -12.70 4.94 -8.11
CA GLY A 164 -12.59 6.33 -7.68
C GLY A 164 -11.38 7.10 -8.25
N VAL A 165 -10.80 6.61 -9.34
CA VAL A 165 -9.67 7.26 -10.03
C VAL A 165 -10.18 8.41 -10.89
N GLY A 166 -9.55 9.58 -10.74
CA GLY A 166 -9.81 10.77 -11.55
C GLY A 166 -8.66 11.12 -12.52
N PRO A 167 -8.87 12.10 -13.40
CA PRO A 167 -7.82 12.55 -14.33
C PRO A 167 -6.55 13.03 -13.62
N LEU A 168 -6.70 13.61 -12.44
CA LEU A 168 -5.56 14.08 -11.63
C LEU A 168 -4.68 12.92 -11.16
N ASP A 169 -5.28 11.78 -10.75
CA ASP A 169 -4.51 10.60 -10.32
C ASP A 169 -3.62 10.09 -11.44
N VAL A 170 -4.13 10.10 -12.68
CA VAL A 170 -3.35 9.70 -13.86
C VAL A 170 -2.17 10.65 -14.12
N GLN A 171 -2.40 11.97 -13.97
CA GLN A 171 -1.35 12.98 -14.11
C GLN A 171 -0.27 12.83 -13.03
N LEU A 172 -0.68 12.68 -11.78
CA LEU A 172 0.23 12.47 -10.66
C LEU A 172 1.05 11.19 -10.84
N ALA A 173 0.40 10.10 -11.26
CA ALA A 173 1.10 8.86 -11.53
C ALA A 173 2.13 8.99 -12.66
N ALA A 174 1.79 9.71 -13.73
CA ALA A 174 2.72 9.93 -14.85
C ALA A 174 3.96 10.73 -14.42
N ILE A 175 3.80 11.71 -13.54
CA ILE A 175 4.92 12.49 -12.98
C ILE A 175 5.77 11.62 -12.05
N CYS A 176 5.13 10.96 -11.07
CA CYS A 176 5.83 10.16 -10.05
C CYS A 176 6.47 8.87 -10.59
N ALA A 177 6.05 8.38 -11.75
CA ALA A 177 6.69 7.23 -12.40
C ALA A 177 8.03 7.60 -13.06
N ARG A 178 8.14 8.83 -13.57
CA ARG A 178 9.34 9.30 -14.29
C ARG A 178 10.50 9.61 -13.36
N MET A 179 10.22 10.26 -12.25
CA MET A 179 11.25 10.72 -11.32
C MET A 179 10.69 10.81 -9.89
N PRO A 180 11.56 10.73 -8.86
CA PRO A 180 11.15 11.00 -7.49
C PRO A 180 10.50 12.37 -7.36
N GLN A 181 9.45 12.44 -6.55
CA GLN A 181 8.74 13.68 -6.23
C GLN A 181 8.58 13.80 -4.72
N SER A 182 8.72 15.00 -4.20
CA SER A 182 8.29 15.31 -2.84
C SER A 182 6.83 15.75 -2.81
N ILE A 183 6.17 15.57 -1.67
CA ILE A 183 4.80 16.10 -1.48
C ILE A 183 4.78 17.61 -1.73
N SER A 184 5.77 18.34 -1.24
CA SER A 184 5.86 19.79 -1.42
C SER A 184 5.97 20.21 -2.90
N GLU A 185 6.70 19.47 -3.71
CA GLU A 185 6.78 19.71 -5.16
C GLU A 185 5.43 19.49 -5.85
N LEU A 186 4.75 18.39 -5.51
CA LEU A 186 3.43 18.10 -6.05
C LEU A 186 2.39 19.16 -5.63
N LEU A 187 2.39 19.59 -4.38
CA LEU A 187 1.48 20.64 -3.90
C LEU A 187 1.75 22.00 -4.58
N ARG A 188 3.01 22.29 -4.90
CA ARG A 188 3.36 23.49 -5.66
C ARG A 188 2.87 23.41 -7.11
N ALA A 189 2.93 22.21 -7.72
CA ALA A 189 2.43 21.98 -9.07
C ALA A 189 0.89 21.95 -9.14
N PHE A 190 0.24 21.51 -8.07
CA PHE A 190 -1.23 21.36 -7.99
C PHE A 190 -1.83 22.05 -6.77
N PRO A 191 -1.71 23.38 -6.63
CA PRO A 191 -2.05 24.11 -5.40
C PRO A 191 -3.55 24.08 -5.05
N LYS A 192 -4.41 23.86 -6.05
CA LYS A 192 -5.88 23.77 -5.85
C LYS A 192 -6.37 22.36 -5.47
N HIS A 193 -5.48 21.36 -5.46
CA HIS A 193 -5.81 19.96 -5.30
C HIS A 193 -5.07 19.32 -4.11
N GLU A 194 -4.87 20.09 -3.04
CA GLU A 194 -4.07 19.64 -1.90
C GLU A 194 -4.53 18.26 -1.38
N GLN A 195 -5.83 18.11 -1.08
CA GLN A 195 -6.35 16.88 -0.51
C GLN A 195 -6.25 15.69 -1.46
N ASP A 196 -6.42 15.90 -2.77
CA ASP A 196 -6.29 14.86 -3.77
C ASP A 196 -4.84 14.40 -3.91
N VAL A 197 -3.88 15.33 -3.90
CA VAL A 197 -2.45 15.02 -3.91
C VAL A 197 -2.06 14.22 -2.66
N LEU A 198 -2.47 14.66 -1.47
CA LEU A 198 -2.16 13.96 -0.22
C LEU A 198 -2.77 12.55 -0.20
N ARG A 199 -4.02 12.42 -0.66
CA ARG A 199 -4.70 11.12 -0.80
C ARG A 199 -3.96 10.20 -1.76
N PHE A 200 -3.57 10.70 -2.93
CA PHE A 200 -2.81 9.94 -3.92
C PHE A 200 -1.49 9.39 -3.34
N VAL A 201 -0.73 10.22 -2.61
CA VAL A 201 0.51 9.80 -1.95
C VAL A 201 0.26 8.65 -0.97
N VAL A 202 -0.74 8.81 -0.09
CA VAL A 202 -1.09 7.77 0.89
C VAL A 202 -1.47 6.48 0.18
N LEU A 203 -2.34 6.55 -0.83
CA LEU A 203 -2.78 5.39 -1.61
C LEU A 203 -1.60 4.68 -2.26
N CYS A 204 -0.72 5.40 -2.94
CA CYS A 204 0.43 4.80 -3.63
C CYS A 204 1.41 4.14 -2.65
N VAL A 205 1.66 4.76 -1.50
CA VAL A 205 2.58 4.19 -0.50
C VAL A 205 1.94 2.99 0.20
N VAL A 206 0.71 3.10 0.70
CA VAL A 206 0.04 2.01 1.44
C VAL A 206 -0.28 0.81 0.55
N SER A 207 -0.56 1.02 -0.74
CA SER A 207 -0.76 -0.08 -1.70
C SER A 207 0.54 -0.73 -2.20
N GLY A 208 1.72 -0.23 -1.76
CA GLY A 208 3.00 -0.74 -2.22
C GLY A 208 3.38 -0.38 -3.65
N LEU A 209 2.63 0.53 -4.28
CA LEU A 209 2.89 1.03 -5.63
C LEU A 209 4.08 1.99 -5.69
N ALA A 210 4.43 2.61 -4.55
CA ALA A 210 5.52 3.57 -4.45
C ALA A 210 6.61 3.11 -3.48
N LYS A 211 7.83 3.51 -3.75
CA LYS A 211 8.95 3.48 -2.79
C LYS A 211 9.14 4.87 -2.19
N VAL A 212 9.40 4.91 -0.91
CA VAL A 212 9.85 6.13 -0.22
C VAL A 212 11.36 6.22 -0.32
N ILE A 213 11.85 7.41 -0.63
CA ILE A 213 13.28 7.68 -0.78
C ILE A 213 13.78 8.36 0.50
N PRO A 214 14.67 7.68 1.26
CA PRO A 214 15.26 8.27 2.46
C PRO A 214 16.13 9.48 2.10
N GLY A 215 16.06 10.56 2.88
CA GLY A 215 16.99 11.68 2.73
C GLY A 215 16.63 12.70 1.65
N GLY A 216 15.41 12.66 1.09
CA GLY A 216 14.88 13.82 0.38
C GLY A 216 14.87 15.04 1.32
N PRO A 217 15.05 16.28 0.80
CA PRO A 217 15.24 17.44 1.64
C PRO A 217 14.07 17.60 2.60
N VAL A 218 14.28 17.28 3.86
CA VAL A 218 13.43 17.77 4.95
C VAL A 218 13.61 19.27 4.92
N ALA A 219 12.70 19.98 4.27
CA ALA A 219 12.65 21.43 4.37
C ALA A 219 12.42 21.73 5.85
N ALA A 220 13.51 21.95 6.56
CA ALA A 220 13.51 22.47 7.92
C ALA A 220 12.66 23.72 7.89
N GLY A 221 11.47 23.64 8.50
CA GLY A 221 10.63 24.80 8.69
C GLY A 221 11.49 25.87 9.34
N ALA A 222 11.79 26.91 8.58
CA ALA A 222 12.43 28.11 9.07
C ALA A 222 11.49 28.72 10.11
N VAL A 223 11.72 28.38 11.36
CA VAL A 223 11.22 29.17 12.49
C VAL A 223 11.95 30.50 12.39
N ALA A 224 11.30 31.47 11.76
CA ALA A 224 11.76 32.85 11.77
C ALA A 224 11.64 33.32 13.23
N SER A 225 12.80 33.36 13.91
CA SER A 225 12.92 34.08 15.19
C SER A 225 12.59 35.53 14.94
N PRO A 226 11.68 36.15 15.71
CA PRO A 226 11.50 37.62 15.62
C PRO A 226 12.75 38.27 16.18
N ARG A 227 13.49 38.99 15.30
CA ARG A 227 14.53 39.89 15.69
C ARG A 227 13.93 40.96 16.57
N ALA A 228 14.32 40.98 17.84
CA ALA A 228 14.09 42.10 18.75
C ALA A 228 14.76 43.35 18.16
N ALA A 229 13.94 44.36 17.93
CA ALA A 229 14.42 45.71 17.67
C ALA A 229 14.90 46.32 18.98
N GLN A 230 16.13 46.72 19.03
CA GLN A 230 16.65 47.78 19.93
C GLN A 230 16.71 49.09 19.14
#